data_8c618525bddc3ef2c44b25af88b6a218
#
_entry.id   8c618525bddc3ef2c44b25af88b6a218
#
_cell.length_a   1.000
_cell.length_b   1.000
_cell.length_c   1.000
_cell.angle_alpha   90.00
_cell.angle_beta   90.00
_cell.angle_gamma   90.00
#
_symmetry.space_group_name_H-M   'P 1'
#
loop_
_entity.id
_entity.type
_entity.pdbx_description
1 polymer ?
#
loop_
_entity_poly.entity_id
_entity_poly.type
_entity_poly.pdbx_seq_one_letter_code
_entity_poly.pdbx_strand_id
1 'polypeptide(L)'
;RHICPDAGKHSESRAVMLGELSHVEKIYIRCGYTDMRKQLNGLLDIIQYNFKLDPYSNSLFLFCGKRADRIKAVHYEGDGFCLLYKRYENGRLQWPRTGEEAKQISDQQLRWLLEGLNPEQPKAVQKWLPHKSENTENP
;
A
#
# COMPACT_ATOMS: atom_id res chain seq x y z
N ARG A 1 13.96 -12.14 -6.60
CA ARG A 1 13.38 -12.17 -6.79
C ARG A 1 12.52 -12.26 -6.80
N HIS A 2 12.15 -12.46 -6.54
CA HIS A 2 11.16 -12.55 -6.72
C HIS A 2 10.20 -12.51 -6.81
N ILE A 3 10.52 -12.28 -6.87
CA ILE A 3 9.28 -12.11 -7.16
C ILE A 3 8.49 -13.27 -7.31
N CYS A 4 7.47 -13.37 -7.17
CA CYS A 4 6.60 -14.42 -7.24
C CYS A 4 6.54 -15.05 -8.51
N PRO A 5 6.51 -15.89 -9.02
CA PRO A 5 6.37 -16.34 -10.00
C PRO A 5 5.59 -16.78 -10.89
N ASP A 6 5.86 -16.72 -10.89
CA ASP A 6 5.68 -16.92 -11.67
C ASP A 6 5.53 -17.35 -12.29
N ALA A 7 5.72 -17.56 -12.40
CA ALA A 7 5.76 -17.69 -12.96
C ALA A 7 5.66 -18.03 -13.81
N GLY A 8 5.60 -18.09 -14.18
CA GLY A 8 5.65 -17.98 -14.98
C GLY A 8 5.15 -18.16 -15.80
N LYS A 9 4.84 -18.17 -15.93
CA LYS A 9 4.36 -17.93 -16.55
C LYS A 9 3.80 -17.56 -17.20
N HIS A 10 3.64 -17.13 -17.23
CA HIS A 10 3.20 -16.35 -17.58
C HIS A 10 2.75 -15.77 -17.82
N SER A 11 2.68 -15.84 -17.87
CA SER A 11 2.30 -14.88 -17.83
C SER A 11 1.85 -14.43 -17.40
N GLU A 12 1.78 -14.54 -16.95
CA GLU A 12 1.60 -13.84 -16.36
C GLU A 12 1.96 -13.50 -15.61
N SER A 13 2.36 -14.23 -15.59
CA SER A 13 3.02 -13.73 -14.69
C SER A 13 3.48 -12.65 -14.88
N ARG A 14 3.35 -12.42 -15.62
CA ARG A 14 3.84 -11.15 -15.73
C ARG A 14 3.98 -10.48 -14.40
N ALA A 15 4.85 -9.54 -14.34
CA ALA A 15 5.07 -8.84 -13.10
C ALA A 15 3.80 -8.16 -12.66
N VAL A 16 3.55 -8.21 -11.38
CA VAL A 16 2.39 -7.57 -10.81
C VAL A 16 2.72 -6.12 -10.54
N MET A 17 1.91 -5.23 -11.05
CA MET A 17 2.03 -3.81 -10.76
C MET A 17 1.28 -3.53 -9.48
N LEU A 18 1.85 -2.68 -8.62
CA LEU A 18 1.22 -2.39 -7.34
C LEU A 18 -0.19 -1.86 -7.50
N GLY A 19 -0.42 -1.03 -8.52
CA GLY A 19 -1.73 -0.48 -8.72
C GLY A 19 -2.75 -1.46 -9.24
N GLU A 20 -2.34 -2.68 -9.55
CA GLU A 20 -3.25 -3.69 -10.07
C GLU A 20 -3.70 -4.69 -9.02
N LEU A 21 -3.37 -4.47 -7.78
CA LEU A 21 -3.77 -5.37 -6.70
C LEU A 21 -5.15 -4.98 -6.18
N SER A 22 -6.10 -4.84 -7.10
CA SER A 22 -7.42 -4.36 -6.74
C SER A 22 -8.25 -5.41 -6.02
N HIS A 23 -7.80 -6.66 -6.00
CA HIS A 23 -8.51 -7.73 -5.31
C HIS A 23 -8.27 -7.73 -3.81
N VAL A 24 -7.34 -6.92 -3.32
CA VAL A 24 -7.11 -6.87 -1.88
C VAL A 24 -8.26 -6.11 -1.23
N GLU A 25 -8.58 -6.49 0.01
CA GLU A 25 -9.67 -5.87 0.72
C GLU A 25 -9.31 -4.54 1.31
N LYS A 26 -8.09 -4.42 1.80
CA LYS A 26 -7.65 -3.21 2.47
C LYS A 26 -6.23 -2.88 2.08
N ILE A 27 -5.94 -1.60 2.02
CA ILE A 27 -4.61 -1.11 1.70
C ILE A 27 -4.17 -0.22 2.85
N TYR A 28 -3.01 -0.52 3.41
CA TYR A 28 -2.45 0.26 4.50
C TYR A 28 -1.09 0.81 4.10
N ILE A 29 -0.82 2.03 4.53
CA ILE A 29 0.53 2.58 4.39
C ILE A 29 1.06 2.88 5.78
N ARG A 30 2.35 2.73 5.95
CA ARG A 30 3.00 3.17 7.17
C ARG A 30 3.33 4.64 7.01
N CYS A 31 2.75 5.48 7.86
CA CYS A 31 3.09 6.90 7.86
C CYS A 31 4.50 7.04 8.39
N GLY A 32 5.25 7.97 7.81
CA GLY A 32 6.65 8.10 8.13
C GLY A 32 7.50 7.17 7.29
N TYR A 33 8.78 7.13 7.59
CA TYR A 33 9.73 6.39 6.78
C TYR A 33 10.10 5.07 7.41
N THR A 34 10.44 4.11 6.56
CA THR A 34 10.87 2.79 6.98
C THR A 34 12.28 2.56 6.44
N ASP A 35 13.09 1.90 7.22
CA ASP A 35 14.43 1.49 6.78
C ASP A 35 14.27 0.47 5.66
N MET A 36 14.68 0.84 4.46
CA MET A 36 14.49 0.00 3.29
C MET A 36 15.43 -1.21 3.27
N ARG A 37 16.32 -1.33 4.24
CA ARG A 37 17.11 -2.54 4.37
C ARG A 37 16.31 -3.68 5.00
N LYS A 38 15.18 -3.37 5.60
CA LYS A 38 14.34 -4.41 6.19
C LYS A 38 13.80 -5.32 5.12
N GLN A 39 13.85 -6.60 5.41
CA GLN A 39 13.31 -7.63 4.55
C GLN A 39 11.96 -8.07 5.08
N LEU A 40 11.44 -9.15 4.53
CA LEU A 40 10.09 -9.58 4.84
C LEU A 40 9.82 -9.70 6.33
N ASN A 41 10.69 -10.39 7.06
CA ASN A 41 10.44 -10.61 8.48
C ASN A 41 10.41 -9.31 9.26
N GLY A 42 11.29 -8.38 8.93
CA GLY A 42 11.30 -7.08 9.60
C GLY A 42 10.04 -6.29 9.33
N LEU A 43 9.52 -6.37 8.11
CA LEU A 43 8.29 -5.67 7.77
C LEU A 43 7.07 -6.35 8.41
N LEU A 44 7.08 -7.67 8.48
CA LEU A 44 6.01 -8.40 9.16
C LEU A 44 5.94 -8.03 10.63
N ASP A 45 7.11 -7.82 11.25
CA ASP A 45 7.15 -7.38 12.65
C ASP A 45 6.45 -6.03 12.81
N ILE A 46 6.67 -5.12 11.88
CA ILE A 46 6.00 -3.82 11.96
C ILE A 46 4.49 -3.99 11.86
N ILE A 47 4.03 -4.81 10.93
CA ILE A 47 2.60 -5.02 10.75
C ILE A 47 2.00 -5.63 12.02
N GLN A 48 2.66 -6.61 12.56
CA GLN A 48 2.11 -7.38 13.68
C GLN A 48 2.22 -6.63 15.00
N TYR A 49 3.37 -6.04 15.27
CA TYR A 49 3.64 -5.49 16.60
C TYR A 49 3.43 -3.99 16.69
N ASN A 50 3.72 -3.26 15.63
CA ASN A 50 3.50 -1.81 15.65
C ASN A 50 2.10 -1.44 15.21
N PHE A 51 1.64 -2.01 14.10
CA PHE A 51 0.30 -1.72 13.61
C PHE A 51 -0.76 -2.51 14.35
N LYS A 52 -0.40 -3.67 14.91
CA LYS A 52 -1.31 -4.61 15.55
C LYS A 52 -2.36 -5.07 14.56
N LEU A 53 -1.92 -5.33 13.35
CA LEU A 53 -2.77 -5.85 12.29
C LEU A 53 -2.33 -7.26 11.94
N ASP A 54 -3.22 -7.98 11.27
CA ASP A 54 -2.97 -9.37 10.90
C ASP A 54 -2.27 -9.39 9.54
N PRO A 55 -1.00 -9.83 9.49
CA PRO A 55 -0.30 -9.86 8.21
C PRO A 55 -0.85 -10.91 7.26
N TYR A 56 -1.62 -11.87 7.75
CA TYR A 56 -2.22 -12.91 6.91
C TYR A 56 -3.55 -12.49 6.32
N SER A 57 -4.02 -11.28 6.62
CA SER A 57 -5.26 -10.79 6.05
C SER A 57 -5.05 -10.47 4.57
N ASN A 58 -6.15 -10.36 3.83
CA ASN A 58 -6.08 -9.98 2.42
C ASN A 58 -5.89 -8.48 2.31
N SER A 59 -4.70 -8.03 2.68
CA SER A 59 -4.38 -6.62 2.74
C SER A 59 -3.03 -6.37 2.11
N LEU A 60 -2.86 -5.17 1.61
CA LEU A 60 -1.59 -4.72 1.06
C LEU A 60 -1.00 -3.73 2.05
N PHE A 61 0.26 -3.96 2.44
CA PHE A 61 0.95 -3.08 3.38
C PHE A 61 2.12 -2.43 2.68
N LEU A 62 2.18 -1.10 2.71
CA LEU A 62 3.16 -0.33 1.95
C LEU A 62 4.08 0.45 2.89
N PHE A 63 5.35 0.45 2.53
CA PHE A 63 6.41 1.09 3.31
C PHE A 63 7.28 1.91 2.37
N CYS A 64 7.71 3.07 2.79
CA CYS A 64 8.49 3.98 1.97
C CYS A 64 9.77 4.38 2.67
N GLY A 65 10.84 4.51 1.91
CA GLY A 65 12.11 4.91 2.45
C GLY A 65 12.23 6.41 2.65
N LYS A 66 13.28 6.82 3.34
CA LYS A 66 13.46 8.23 3.71
C LYS A 66 13.57 9.14 2.49
N ARG A 67 14.13 8.65 1.42
CA ARG A 67 14.29 9.46 0.22
C ARG A 67 13.01 9.58 -0.59
N ALA A 68 11.99 8.79 -0.22
CA ALA A 68 10.70 8.80 -0.90
C ALA A 68 10.79 8.39 -2.36
N ASP A 69 11.82 7.65 -2.73
CA ASP A 69 11.97 7.12 -4.08
C ASP A 69 11.93 5.60 -4.12
N ARG A 70 11.69 4.96 -2.99
CA ARG A 70 11.65 3.50 -2.91
C ARG A 70 10.47 3.09 -2.07
N ILE A 71 9.82 2.02 -2.49
CA ILE A 71 8.66 1.53 -1.79
C ILE A 71 8.74 0.01 -1.75
N LYS A 72 8.35 -0.55 -0.61
CA LYS A 72 8.19 -1.99 -0.46
C LYS A 72 6.76 -2.26 -0.09
N ALA A 73 6.23 -3.36 -0.60
CA ALA A 73 4.85 -3.73 -0.30
C ALA A 73 4.81 -5.20 0.05
N VAL A 74 4.01 -5.53 1.04
CA VAL A 74 3.84 -6.90 1.53
C VAL A 74 2.40 -7.31 1.32
N HIS A 75 2.20 -8.49 0.76
CA HIS A 75 0.87 -9.05 0.55
C HIS A 75 0.91 -10.55 0.76
N TYR A 76 -0.02 -11.07 1.56
CA TYR A 76 -0.15 -12.51 1.74
C TYR A 76 -1.07 -13.06 0.67
N GLU A 77 -0.58 -14.03 -0.09
CA GLU A 77 -1.31 -14.55 -1.24
C GLU A 77 -2.04 -15.86 -0.95
N GLY A 78 -2.15 -16.23 0.30
CA GLY A 78 -2.84 -17.46 0.67
C GLY A 78 -1.90 -18.63 0.86
N ASP A 79 -0.81 -18.66 0.12
CA ASP A 79 0.17 -19.72 0.24
C ASP A 79 1.55 -19.21 0.61
N GLY A 80 1.70 -17.89 0.67
CA GLY A 80 2.98 -17.29 1.01
C GLY A 80 2.90 -15.79 0.92
N PHE A 81 3.96 -15.14 1.38
CA PHE A 81 4.04 -13.69 1.33
C PHE A 81 4.77 -13.25 0.07
N CYS A 82 4.24 -12.22 -0.55
CA CYS A 82 4.88 -11.58 -1.67
C CYS A 82 5.43 -10.24 -1.19
N LEU A 83 6.71 -10.01 -1.46
CA LEU A 83 7.37 -8.74 -1.14
C LEU A 83 7.72 -8.06 -2.44
N LEU A 84 7.09 -6.92 -2.69
CA LEU A 84 7.32 -6.15 -3.89
C LEU A 84 8.25 -4.99 -3.55
N TYR A 85 9.13 -4.66 -4.46
CA TYR A 85 10.08 -3.56 -4.30
C TYR A 85 10.08 -2.74 -5.56
N LYS A 86 9.93 -1.42 -5.41
CA LYS A 86 9.97 -0.52 -6.56
C LYS A 86 10.83 0.68 -6.21
N ARG A 87 11.74 1.01 -7.11
CA ARG A 87 12.56 2.21 -6.99
C ARG A 87 12.21 3.14 -8.14
N TYR A 88 11.89 4.36 -7.80
CA TYR A 88 11.56 5.37 -8.81
C TYR A 88 12.85 6.01 -9.29
N GLU A 89 13.05 6.04 -10.60
CA GLU A 89 14.26 6.62 -11.16
C GLU A 89 14.16 8.12 -11.27
N ASN A 90 12.96 8.64 -11.47
CA ASN A 90 12.73 10.07 -11.57
C ASN A 90 11.62 10.46 -10.62
N GLY A 91 11.84 11.55 -9.90
CA GLY A 91 10.80 12.06 -9.01
C GLY A 91 10.77 11.35 -7.68
N ARG A 92 9.85 11.76 -6.86
CA ARG A 92 9.68 11.24 -5.51
C ARG A 92 8.21 11.13 -5.18
N LEU A 93 7.93 10.25 -4.23
CA LEU A 93 6.58 10.09 -3.74
C LEU A 93 6.27 11.15 -2.70
N GLN A 94 5.00 11.51 -2.59
CA GLN A 94 4.54 12.39 -1.53
C GLN A 94 3.99 11.54 -0.42
N TRP A 95 4.89 11.03 0.41
CA TRP A 95 4.53 10.04 1.42
C TRP A 95 4.10 10.74 2.71
N PRO A 96 2.96 10.37 3.27
CA PRO A 96 2.52 10.97 4.53
C PRO A 96 3.52 10.71 5.64
N ARG A 97 3.88 11.76 6.35
CA ARG A 97 4.89 11.68 7.40
C ARG A 97 4.30 11.61 8.79
N THR A 98 3.07 12.07 8.93
CA THR A 98 2.43 12.16 10.24
C THR A 98 1.09 11.48 10.18
N GLY A 99 0.51 11.26 11.34
CA GLY A 99 -0.77 10.63 11.43
C GLY A 99 -0.64 9.29 12.10
N GLU A 100 -1.58 8.42 11.81
CA GLU A 100 -1.56 7.09 12.40
C GLU A 100 -0.41 6.28 11.87
N GLU A 101 0.08 5.38 12.70
CA GLU A 101 1.16 4.50 12.32
C GLU A 101 0.81 3.74 11.06
N ALA A 102 -0.39 3.19 11.01
CA ALA A 102 -0.90 2.50 9.83
C ALA A 102 -2.15 3.22 9.38
N LYS A 103 -2.10 3.77 8.17
CA LYS A 103 -3.23 4.51 7.62
C LYS A 103 -3.83 3.71 6.49
N GLN A 104 -5.13 3.48 6.57
CA GLN A 104 -5.84 2.81 5.49
C GLN A 104 -6.16 3.79 4.39
N ILE A 105 -5.90 3.40 3.15
CA ILE A 105 -6.16 4.25 1.99
C ILE A 105 -7.00 3.49 1.00
N SER A 106 -7.63 4.23 0.09
CA SER A 106 -8.45 3.65 -0.97
C SER A 106 -7.60 3.29 -2.18
N ASP A 107 -8.21 2.56 -3.11
CA ASP A 107 -7.56 2.27 -4.39
C ASP A 107 -7.17 3.54 -5.11
N GLN A 108 -8.04 4.54 -5.10
CA GLN A 108 -7.76 5.80 -5.78
C GLN A 108 -6.58 6.51 -5.12
N GLN A 109 -6.54 6.50 -3.80
CA GLN A 109 -5.42 7.12 -3.08
C GLN A 109 -4.12 6.39 -3.36
N LEU A 110 -4.17 5.08 -3.50
CA LEU A 110 -3.00 4.31 -3.88
C LEU A 110 -2.50 4.73 -5.26
N ARG A 111 -3.41 4.87 -6.21
CA ARG A 111 -3.02 5.29 -7.55
C ARG A 111 -2.37 6.67 -7.54
N TRP A 112 -2.98 7.62 -6.81
CA TRP A 112 -2.38 8.94 -6.68
C TRP A 112 -0.98 8.86 -6.08
N LEU A 113 -0.86 8.08 -5.00
CA LEU A 113 0.41 7.95 -4.30
C LEU A 113 1.49 7.39 -5.23
N LEU A 114 1.17 6.35 -5.98
CA LEU A 114 2.14 5.70 -6.86
C LEU A 114 2.52 6.57 -8.04
N GLU A 115 1.70 7.56 -8.37
CA GLU A 115 1.99 8.51 -9.44
C GLU A 115 2.75 9.73 -8.93
N GLY A 116 3.13 9.74 -7.67
CA GLY A 116 3.87 10.85 -7.11
C GLY A 116 3.00 12.00 -6.65
N LEU A 117 1.70 11.79 -6.57
CA LEU A 117 0.76 12.81 -6.13
C LEU A 117 0.47 12.63 -4.65
N ASN A 118 -0.04 13.69 -4.05
CA ASN A 118 -0.47 13.64 -2.67
C ASN A 118 -1.70 12.75 -2.58
N PRO A 119 -1.69 11.71 -1.74
CA PRO A 119 -2.86 10.84 -1.62
C PRO A 119 -4.06 11.55 -1.03
N GLU A 120 -3.84 12.71 -0.38
CA GLU A 120 -4.93 13.54 0.07
C GLU A 120 -5.17 14.61 -0.98
N GLN A 121 -6.26 14.47 -1.71
CA GLN A 121 -6.61 15.41 -2.77
C GLN A 121 -7.92 16.09 -2.38
N PRO A 122 -7.85 17.17 -1.58
CA PRO A 122 -9.07 17.78 -1.06
C PRO A 122 -9.98 18.35 -2.12
N LYS A 123 -9.43 18.66 -3.30
CA LYS A 123 -10.24 19.20 -4.38
C LYS A 123 -10.80 18.15 -5.32
N ALA A 124 -10.51 16.88 -5.07
CA ALA A 124 -11.06 15.82 -5.91
C ALA A 124 -12.56 15.72 -5.70
N VAL A 125 -13.24 15.35 -6.78
CA VAL A 125 -14.68 15.15 -6.70
C VAL A 125 -14.94 13.92 -5.84
N GLN A 126 -15.79 14.07 -4.84
CA GLN A 126 -16.12 12.99 -3.93
C GLN A 126 -17.33 12.25 -4.46
N LYS A 127 -17.26 10.93 -4.37
CA LYS A 127 -18.40 10.12 -4.73
C LYS A 127 -19.42 10.16 -3.60
N TRP A 128 -20.70 10.21 -3.97
CA TRP A 128 -21.76 10.14 -2.98
C TRP A 128 -21.86 8.71 -2.46
N LEU A 129 -21.91 8.57 -1.16
CA LEU A 129 -22.01 7.28 -0.51
C LEU A 129 -23.26 7.27 0.36
N PRO A 130 -24.26 6.50 0.00
CA PRO A 130 -25.55 6.57 0.70
C PRO A 130 -25.45 6.34 2.20
N HIS A 131 -24.63 5.41 2.63
CA HIS A 131 -24.54 5.12 4.05
C HIS A 131 -23.96 6.31 4.81
N LYS A 132 -23.13 7.12 4.18
CA LYS A 132 -22.59 8.30 4.84
C LYS A 132 -23.63 9.40 4.91
N SER A 133 -24.42 9.53 3.87
CA SER A 133 -25.41 10.58 3.88
C SER A 133 -26.47 10.31 4.93
N GLU A 134 -26.73 9.06 5.24
CA GLU A 134 -27.66 8.75 6.31
C GLU A 134 -27.17 9.25 7.64
N ASN A 135 -25.91 9.09 7.87
CA ASN A 135 -25.35 9.45 9.15
C ASN A 135 -25.44 10.93 9.39
N THR A 136 -25.46 11.64 8.35
CA THR A 136 -25.47 13.05 8.50
C THR A 136 -26.82 13.62 8.55
N GLU A 137 -27.79 13.02 8.37
CA GLU A 137 -28.84 13.57 8.35
C GLU A 137 -29.46 14.30 8.66
N ASN A 138 -28.84 14.28 8.45
CA ASN A 138 -29.05 14.97 8.68
C ASN A 138 -29.21 15.58 8.68
N PRO A 139 -29.60 15.81 8.47
CA PRO A 139 -29.63 16.53 8.65
C PRO A 139 -30.11 16.87 8.44
#